data_9641ad067dc8f93d03008b563e6ea488
#
_entry.id   9641ad067dc8f93d03008b563e6ea488
#
_cell.length_a   1.000
_cell.length_b   1.000
_cell.length_c   1.000
_cell.angle_alpha   90.00
_cell.angle_beta   90.00
_cell.angle_gamma   90.00
#
_symmetry.space_group_name_H-M   'P 1'
#
loop_
_entity.id
_entity.type
_entity.pdbx_description
1 polymer ?
#
loop_
_entity_poly.entity_id
_entity_poly.type
_entity_poly.pdbx_seq_one_letter_code
_entity_poly.pdbx_strand_id
1 'polypeptide(L)'
;IEYLKKRDGTEIKDFGSDDVIYAKVAIEVAKAVASRQYDRGILLCGTGIGVSLAANKVKGAYAALISDIYSAKRARLSNNANIACLGAFTTGSKVREELIEAFLSNEFKQDGPSQRKVEAYVSYDENRK
;
A
#
# COMPACT_ATOMS: atom_id res chain seq x y z
N ILE A 1 -3.28 -11.83 -7.11
CA ILE A 1 -3.68 -12.85 -6.12
C ILE A 1 -2.89 -14.14 -6.27
N GLU A 2 -2.78 -14.66 -7.50
CA GLU A 2 -2.06 -15.92 -7.72
C GLU A 2 -0.59 -15.84 -7.27
N TYR A 3 0.07 -14.74 -7.57
CA TYR A 3 1.44 -14.50 -7.13
C TYR A 3 1.55 -14.52 -5.61
N LEU A 4 0.65 -13.81 -4.92
CA LEU A 4 0.67 -13.71 -3.46
C LEU A 4 0.41 -15.05 -2.79
N LYS A 5 -0.46 -15.87 -3.36
CA LYS A 5 -0.74 -17.21 -2.81
C LYS A 5 0.46 -18.12 -2.84
N LYS A 6 1.39 -17.89 -3.77
CA LYS A 6 2.61 -18.69 -3.89
C LYS A 6 3.76 -18.17 -3.02
N ARG A 7 3.59 -17.01 -2.42
CA ARG A 7 4.64 -16.39 -1.61
C ARG A 7 4.63 -17.01 -0.21
N ASP A 8 5.73 -17.65 0.16
CA ASP A 8 5.87 -18.31 1.47
C ASP A 8 5.76 -17.32 2.62
N GLY A 9 5.13 -17.77 3.71
CA GLY A 9 4.98 -16.94 4.90
C GLY A 9 3.95 -15.84 4.80
N THR A 10 3.12 -15.86 3.76
CA THR A 10 2.14 -14.81 3.50
C THR A 10 0.72 -15.33 3.73
N GLU A 11 -0.01 -14.69 4.63
CA GLU A 11 -1.42 -14.96 4.84
C GLU A 11 -2.21 -13.88 4.09
N ILE A 12 -3.18 -14.28 3.27
CA ILE A 12 -3.87 -13.39 2.33
C ILE A 12 -5.36 -13.32 2.60
N LYS A 13 -5.89 -12.10 2.65
CA LYS A 13 -7.31 -11.83 2.62
C LYS A 13 -7.63 -11.07 1.33
N ASP A 14 -8.46 -11.65 0.48
CA ASP A 14 -8.93 -11.00 -0.74
C ASP A 14 -10.25 -10.29 -0.44
N PHE A 15 -10.25 -8.97 -0.54
CA PHE A 15 -11.43 -8.15 -0.26
C PHE A 15 -12.39 -8.05 -1.47
N GLY A 16 -11.98 -8.63 -2.61
CA GLY A 16 -12.80 -8.64 -3.80
C GLY A 16 -12.72 -7.35 -4.61
N SER A 17 -13.47 -7.30 -5.69
CA SER A 17 -13.39 -6.14 -6.59
C SER A 17 -14.61 -6.01 -7.50
N ASP A 18 -15.76 -6.54 -7.11
CA ASP A 18 -16.95 -6.51 -7.96
C ASP A 18 -17.68 -5.17 -7.94
N ASP A 19 -17.32 -4.28 -7.02
CA ASP A 19 -17.95 -2.98 -6.92
C ASP A 19 -17.29 -2.02 -7.91
N VAL A 20 -18.09 -1.42 -8.78
CA VAL A 20 -17.61 -0.41 -9.73
C VAL A 20 -17.12 0.85 -8.99
N ILE A 21 -17.53 1.05 -7.77
CA ILE A 21 -17.04 2.14 -6.94
C ILE A 21 -15.86 1.61 -6.11
N TYR A 22 -14.71 1.58 -6.74
CA TYR A 22 -13.47 1.04 -6.14
C TYR A 22 -13.11 1.68 -4.78
N ALA A 23 -13.55 2.91 -4.55
CA ALA A 23 -13.26 3.62 -3.29
C ALA A 23 -13.76 2.86 -2.07
N LYS A 24 -14.88 2.15 -2.17
CA LYS A 24 -15.43 1.36 -1.06
C LYS A 24 -14.48 0.25 -0.64
N VAL A 25 -13.95 -0.50 -1.61
CA VAL A 25 -13.01 -1.59 -1.35
C VAL A 25 -11.69 -1.01 -0.81
N ALA A 26 -11.22 0.08 -1.40
CA ALA A 26 -9.99 0.73 -0.95
C ALA A 26 -10.09 1.17 0.51
N ILE A 27 -11.23 1.73 0.90
CA ILE A 27 -11.46 2.16 2.28
C ILE A 27 -11.50 0.97 3.23
N GLU A 28 -12.14 -0.14 2.83
CA GLU A 28 -12.17 -1.35 3.66
C GLU A 28 -10.77 -1.91 3.90
N VAL A 29 -9.97 -2.00 2.84
CA VAL A 29 -8.59 -2.46 2.95
C VAL A 29 -7.79 -1.51 3.84
N ALA A 30 -7.95 -0.21 3.63
CA ALA A 30 -7.24 0.80 4.41
C ALA A 30 -7.58 0.72 5.90
N LYS A 31 -8.84 0.50 6.24
CA LYS A 31 -9.26 0.33 7.64
C LYS A 31 -8.66 -0.92 8.27
N ALA A 32 -8.62 -2.02 7.52
CA ALA A 32 -8.05 -3.27 8.01
C ALA A 32 -6.55 -3.13 8.27
N VAL A 33 -5.83 -2.42 7.41
CA VAL A 33 -4.40 -2.19 7.57
C VAL A 33 -4.14 -1.17 8.70
N ALA A 34 -4.92 -0.10 8.75
CA ALA A 34 -4.77 0.93 9.78
C ALA A 34 -5.02 0.39 11.19
N SER A 35 -5.95 -0.55 11.32
CA SER A 35 -6.26 -1.20 12.60
C SER A 35 -5.27 -2.31 12.96
N ARG A 36 -4.29 -2.57 12.10
CA ARG A 36 -3.27 -3.61 12.24
C ARG A 36 -3.81 -5.03 12.19
N GLN A 37 -5.02 -5.20 11.67
CA GLN A 37 -5.56 -6.52 11.38
C GLN A 37 -4.73 -7.22 10.31
N TYR A 38 -4.18 -6.43 9.38
CA TYR A 38 -3.25 -6.89 8.36
C TYR A 38 -2.05 -5.96 8.32
N ASP A 39 -0.88 -6.50 7.98
CA ASP A 39 0.37 -5.75 7.98
C ASP A 39 0.51 -4.82 6.77
N ARG A 40 0.02 -5.27 5.62
CA ARG A 40 0.17 -4.54 4.35
C ARG A 40 -1.10 -4.67 3.52
N GLY A 41 -1.37 -3.65 2.74
CA GLY A 41 -2.45 -3.66 1.77
C GLY A 41 -1.92 -3.53 0.35
N ILE A 42 -2.58 -4.18 -0.59
CA ILE A 42 -2.27 -4.07 -2.02
C ILE A 42 -3.57 -3.70 -2.72
N LEU A 43 -3.58 -2.58 -3.43
CA LEU A 43 -4.75 -2.11 -4.16
C LEU A 43 -4.42 -1.96 -5.63
N LEU A 44 -5.36 -2.34 -6.48
CA LEU A 44 -5.19 -2.30 -7.92
C LEU A 44 -6.42 -1.68 -8.57
N CYS A 45 -6.22 -0.70 -9.43
CA CYS A 45 -7.26 -0.21 -10.32
C CYS A 45 -6.60 0.15 -11.66
N GLY A 46 -7.27 0.90 -12.52
CA GLY A 46 -6.69 1.21 -13.83
C GLY A 46 -5.35 1.91 -13.75
N THR A 47 -5.23 2.94 -12.94
CA THR A 47 -3.99 3.71 -12.76
C THR A 47 -3.38 3.59 -11.37
N GLY A 48 -4.13 3.11 -10.41
CA GLY A 48 -3.73 3.10 -9.00
C GLY A 48 -3.97 4.43 -8.30
N ILE A 49 -4.33 5.48 -9.03
CA ILE A 49 -4.48 6.83 -8.46
C ILE A 49 -5.70 6.92 -7.55
N GLY A 50 -6.85 6.48 -8.04
CA GLY A 50 -8.10 6.60 -7.29
C GLY A 50 -8.08 5.80 -6.00
N VAL A 51 -7.59 4.57 -6.05
CA VAL A 51 -7.51 3.74 -4.83
C VAL A 51 -6.51 4.34 -3.83
N SER A 52 -5.45 4.97 -4.32
CA SER A 52 -4.48 5.66 -3.46
C SER A 52 -5.13 6.84 -2.73
N LEU A 53 -5.89 7.66 -3.46
CA LEU A 53 -6.59 8.80 -2.87
C LEU A 53 -7.60 8.33 -1.82
N ALA A 54 -8.38 7.29 -2.15
CA ALA A 54 -9.39 6.76 -1.24
C ALA A 54 -8.76 6.19 0.03
N ALA A 55 -7.72 5.36 -0.12
CA ALA A 55 -7.06 4.74 1.03
C ALA A 55 -6.45 5.78 1.96
N ASN A 56 -5.88 6.84 1.42
CA ASN A 56 -5.24 7.89 2.22
C ASN A 56 -6.24 8.76 2.99
N LYS A 57 -7.54 8.60 2.76
CA LYS A 57 -8.54 9.27 3.58
C LYS A 57 -8.75 8.60 4.93
N VAL A 58 -8.26 7.39 5.09
CA VAL A 58 -8.39 6.64 6.35
C VAL A 58 -7.21 6.95 7.25
N LYS A 59 -7.49 7.41 8.47
CA LYS A 59 -6.44 7.69 9.45
C LYS A 59 -5.66 6.41 9.76
N GLY A 60 -4.34 6.49 9.68
CA GLY A 60 -3.48 5.33 9.90
C GLY A 60 -3.15 4.55 8.64
N ALA A 61 -3.75 4.90 7.50
CA ALA A 61 -3.44 4.30 6.21
C ALA A 61 -2.52 5.23 5.43
N TYR A 62 -1.41 4.69 4.97
CA TYR A 62 -0.40 5.44 4.20
C TYR A 62 -0.17 4.69 2.90
N ALA A 63 -0.89 5.10 1.88
CA ALA A 63 -0.90 4.44 0.58
C ALA A 63 0.01 5.16 -0.40
N ALA A 64 0.83 4.40 -1.09
CA ALA A 64 1.75 4.92 -2.09
C ALA A 64 1.42 4.32 -3.45
N LEU A 65 1.34 5.17 -4.47
CA LEU A 65 1.23 4.72 -5.86
C LEU A 65 2.63 4.34 -6.33
N ILE A 66 2.83 3.07 -6.67
CA ILE A 66 4.14 2.59 -7.11
C ILE A 66 4.06 2.07 -8.55
N SER A 67 5.04 2.45 -9.36
CA SER A 67 5.11 2.05 -10.76
C SER A 67 6.51 1.67 -11.19
N ASP A 68 7.49 1.74 -10.30
CA ASP A 68 8.87 1.36 -10.56
C ASP A 68 9.51 0.76 -9.30
N ILE A 69 10.60 0.03 -9.50
CA ILE A 69 11.25 -0.69 -8.41
C ILE A 69 11.82 0.25 -7.34
N TYR A 70 12.39 1.37 -7.75
CA TYR A 70 12.94 2.32 -6.79
C TYR A 70 11.85 2.86 -5.87
N SER A 71 10.73 3.31 -6.44
CA SER A 71 9.61 3.81 -5.64
C SER A 71 9.01 2.73 -4.74
N ALA A 72 8.92 1.49 -5.23
CA ALA A 72 8.39 0.39 -4.44
C ALA A 72 9.24 0.13 -3.20
N LYS A 73 10.55 0.14 -3.35
CA LYS A 73 11.47 -0.03 -2.22
C LYS A 73 11.41 1.14 -1.26
N ARG A 74 11.45 2.38 -1.81
CA ARG A 74 11.47 3.58 -0.98
C ARG A 74 10.14 3.81 -0.25
N ALA A 75 9.02 3.33 -0.81
CA ALA A 75 7.74 3.40 -0.12
C ALA A 75 7.83 2.77 1.27
N ARG A 76 8.57 1.68 1.40
CA ARG A 76 8.83 1.05 2.70
C ARG A 76 10.03 1.67 3.40
N LEU A 77 11.17 1.67 2.73
CA LEU A 77 12.43 2.07 3.38
C LEU A 77 12.45 3.53 3.83
N SER A 78 11.84 4.41 3.06
CA SER A 78 11.87 5.84 3.34
C SER A 78 10.57 6.40 3.91
N ASN A 79 9.43 5.86 3.49
CA ASN A 79 8.14 6.50 3.74
C ASN A 79 7.24 5.72 4.69
N ASN A 80 7.59 4.50 5.01
CA ASN A 80 6.81 3.61 5.87
C ASN A 80 5.36 3.48 5.39
N ALA A 81 5.16 3.46 4.07
CA ALA A 81 3.84 3.24 3.50
C ALA A 81 3.39 1.81 3.83
N ASN A 82 2.13 1.66 4.21
CA ASN A 82 1.60 0.34 4.54
C ASN A 82 0.66 -0.22 3.47
N ILE A 83 0.38 0.56 2.43
CA ILE A 83 -0.46 0.13 1.32
C ILE A 83 0.24 0.51 0.01
N ALA A 84 0.34 -0.45 -0.91
CA ALA A 84 0.85 -0.21 -2.25
C ALA A 84 -0.31 -0.19 -3.23
N CYS A 85 -0.33 0.83 -4.07
CA CYS A 85 -1.36 0.99 -5.09
C CYS A 85 -0.71 0.89 -6.47
N LEU A 86 -1.31 0.10 -7.35
CA LEU A 86 -0.77 -0.18 -8.67
C LEU A 86 -1.83 0.00 -9.74
N GLY A 87 -1.39 0.28 -10.96
CA GLY A 87 -2.27 0.45 -12.09
C GLY A 87 -2.21 -0.73 -13.05
N ALA A 88 -3.36 -1.35 -13.30
CA ALA A 88 -3.45 -2.47 -14.25
C ALA A 88 -3.15 -2.03 -15.68
N PHE A 89 -3.45 -0.76 -16.01
CA PHE A 89 -3.22 -0.23 -17.35
C PHE A 89 -1.84 0.40 -17.53
N THR A 90 -1.14 0.67 -16.44
CA THR A 90 0.16 1.33 -16.48
C THR A 90 1.33 0.39 -16.23
N THR A 91 1.08 -0.82 -15.75
CA THR A 91 2.12 -1.81 -15.46
C THR A 91 1.71 -3.18 -15.96
N GLY A 92 2.65 -3.92 -16.53
CA GLY A 92 2.42 -5.31 -16.94
C GLY A 92 2.39 -6.23 -15.73
N SER A 93 1.80 -7.41 -15.87
CA SER A 93 1.61 -8.33 -14.74
C SER A 93 2.94 -8.78 -14.10
N LYS A 94 3.96 -9.02 -14.90
CA LYS A 94 5.27 -9.43 -14.38
C LYS A 94 5.94 -8.29 -13.60
N VAL A 95 5.83 -7.07 -14.11
CA VAL A 95 6.35 -5.89 -13.42
C VAL A 95 5.62 -5.70 -12.09
N ARG A 96 4.30 -5.87 -12.09
CA ARG A 96 3.51 -5.76 -10.84
C ARG A 96 3.98 -6.77 -9.80
N GLU A 97 4.28 -8.00 -10.20
CA GLU A 97 4.79 -9.00 -9.26
C GLU A 97 6.11 -8.55 -8.63
N GLU A 98 7.01 -8.00 -9.44
CA GLU A 98 8.28 -7.48 -8.94
C GLU A 98 8.10 -6.29 -8.00
N LEU A 99 7.17 -5.39 -8.34
CA LEU A 99 6.87 -4.23 -7.50
C LEU A 99 6.28 -4.65 -6.15
N ILE A 100 5.36 -5.60 -6.17
CA ILE A 100 4.74 -6.13 -4.96
C ILE A 100 5.80 -6.80 -4.08
N GLU A 101 6.68 -7.60 -4.68
CA GLU A 101 7.75 -8.27 -3.93
C GLU A 101 8.68 -7.24 -3.28
N ALA A 102 9.06 -6.20 -4.02
CA ALA A 102 9.90 -5.14 -3.50
C ALA A 102 9.23 -4.40 -2.33
N PHE A 103 7.92 -4.19 -2.42
CA PHE A 103 7.16 -3.54 -1.36
C PHE A 103 7.05 -4.45 -0.12
N LEU A 104 6.75 -5.73 -0.32
CA LEU A 104 6.52 -6.65 0.80
C LEU A 104 7.81 -7.06 1.52
N SER A 105 8.93 -7.10 0.83
CA SER A 105 10.20 -7.61 1.40
C SER A 105 11.07 -6.55 2.05
N ASN A 106 10.61 -5.30 2.11
CA ASN A 106 11.37 -4.23 2.73
C ASN A 106 10.64 -3.67 3.95
N GLU A 107 11.40 -3.21 4.93
CA GLU A 107 10.87 -2.65 6.16
C GLU A 107 11.39 -1.22 6.37
N PHE A 108 10.59 -0.40 7.03
CA PHE A 108 11.02 0.95 7.36
C PHE A 108 12.15 0.89 8.39
N LYS A 109 13.19 1.67 8.15
CA LYS A 109 14.33 1.73 9.07
C LYS A 109 14.04 2.75 10.16
N GLN A 110 13.71 2.27 11.35
CA GLN A 110 13.53 3.10 12.53
C GLN A 110 14.87 3.78 12.84
N ASP A 111 14.82 4.99 13.34
CA ASP A 111 16.00 5.79 13.68
C ASP A 111 16.90 6.10 12.49
N GLY A 112 16.41 5.92 11.27
CA GLY A 112 17.13 6.26 10.06
C GLY A 112 16.90 7.73 9.66
N PRO A 113 17.51 8.14 8.53
CA PRO A 113 17.45 9.54 8.11
C PRO A 113 16.04 10.01 7.69
N SER A 114 15.12 9.09 7.41
CA SER A 114 13.77 9.44 6.99
C SER A 114 12.76 9.51 8.13
N GLN A 115 13.13 9.10 9.33
CA GLN A 115 12.18 9.02 10.44
C GLN A 115 11.51 10.36 10.75
N ARG A 116 12.25 11.44 10.78
CA ARG A 116 11.69 12.76 11.07
C ARG A 116 10.68 13.21 10.02
N LYS A 117 10.92 12.84 8.77
CA LYS A 117 10.02 13.17 7.67
C LYS A 117 8.71 12.40 7.78
N VAL A 118 8.81 11.11 8.12
CA VAL A 118 7.63 10.26 8.32
C VAL A 118 6.83 10.76 9.52
N GLU A 119 7.49 11.07 10.62
CA GLU A 119 6.82 11.57 11.82
C GLU A 119 6.00 12.82 11.54
N ALA A 120 6.46 13.67 10.63
CA ALA A 120 5.75 14.90 10.31
C ALA A 120 4.35 14.63 9.77
N TYR A 121 4.22 13.72 8.78
CA TYR A 121 2.88 13.45 8.25
C TYR A 121 2.09 12.46 9.10
N VAL A 122 2.74 11.57 9.83
CA VAL A 122 2.04 10.68 10.76
C VAL A 122 1.41 11.52 11.89
N SER A 123 2.16 12.45 12.44
CA SER A 123 1.67 13.33 13.49
C SER A 123 0.47 14.17 13.01
N TYR A 124 0.57 14.71 11.80
CA TYR A 124 -0.54 15.46 11.22
C TYR A 124 -1.79 14.57 11.07
N ASP A 125 -1.59 13.36 10.58
CA ASP A 125 -2.68 12.41 10.36
C ASP A 125 -3.35 12.04 11.70
N GLU A 126 -2.57 11.74 12.72
CA GLU A 126 -3.09 11.38 14.03
C GLU A 126 -3.91 12.49 14.67
N ASN A 127 -3.64 13.73 14.33
CA ASN A 127 -4.36 14.89 14.87
C ASN A 127 -5.51 15.38 13.97
N ARG A 128 -5.77 14.70 12.86
CA ARG A 128 -6.93 15.01 12.01
C ARG A 128 -8.23 14.67 12.72
N LYS A 129 -9.21 15.51 12.47
CA LYS A 129 -10.56 15.25 12.99
C LYS A 129 -11.41 14.47 11.99
#